data_aed99974881d5d2bf6f0629b4cd5a03e
#
_entry.id   aed99974881d5d2bf6f0629b4cd5a03e
#
_cell.length_a   1.000
_cell.length_b   1.000
_cell.length_c   1.000
_cell.angle_alpha   90.00
_cell.angle_beta   90.00
_cell.angle_gamma   90.00
#
_symmetry.space_group_name_H-M   'P 1'
#
loop_
_entity.id
_entity.type
_entity.pdbx_description
1 polymer ?
#
loop_
_entity_poly.entity_id
_entity_poly.type
_entity_poly.pdbx_seq_one_letter_code
_entity_poly.pdbx_strand_id
1 'polypeptide(L)'
;MIELNEKAGIYAEENVINVLKEAFAKVYADGYRDGYKECEEDIPANLSTNQTVFVDLGLPSGTLWSSDYLKMNDKREYLPFSKADSLSIPTEDQWNELVDTCKWEFDIDNAYDLCEARCVGPSGNSLKFERTGKKNISSLSEEWEVFFWIKDAQEGFEKNAVHMYNGGKKIKNKNARTETDSFFSGYKLPVRLVRTK
;
A
#
# COMPACT_ATOMS: atom_id res chain seq x y z
N MET A 1 -56.56 15.84 19.72
CA MET A 1 -55.69 14.91 20.50
C MET A 1 -54.83 14.02 19.61
N ILE A 2 -55.33 13.50 18.50
CA ILE A 2 -54.56 12.63 17.57
C ILE A 2 -53.38 13.39 16.94
N GLU A 3 -53.59 14.61 16.52
CA GLU A 3 -52.59 15.46 15.85
C GLU A 3 -51.38 15.82 16.73
N LEU A 4 -51.59 15.93 18.06
CA LEU A 4 -50.54 16.23 19.02
C LEU A 4 -49.62 15.02 19.28
N ASN A 5 -50.20 13.81 19.31
CA ASN A 5 -49.46 12.57 19.49
C ASN A 5 -48.65 12.23 18.23
N GLU A 6 -49.17 12.55 17.06
CA GLU A 6 -48.46 12.31 15.78
C GLU A 6 -47.24 13.24 15.64
N LYS A 7 -47.39 14.53 15.98
CA LYS A 7 -46.29 15.50 16.02
C LYS A 7 -45.23 15.14 17.06
N ALA A 8 -45.65 14.65 18.24
CA ALA A 8 -44.74 14.20 19.27
C ALA A 8 -43.96 12.95 18.84
N GLY A 9 -44.60 12.04 18.09
CA GLY A 9 -43.93 10.86 17.51
C GLY A 9 -42.85 11.24 16.49
N ILE A 10 -43.17 12.11 15.55
CA ILE A 10 -42.21 12.59 14.54
C ILE A 10 -41.03 13.31 15.19
N TYR A 11 -41.31 14.18 16.19
CA TYR A 11 -40.25 14.88 16.91
C TYR A 11 -39.33 13.94 17.70
N ALA A 12 -39.90 12.87 18.30
CA ALA A 12 -39.12 11.86 19.00
C ALA A 12 -38.23 11.05 18.02
N GLU A 13 -38.77 10.65 16.87
CA GLU A 13 -38.02 9.91 15.85
C GLU A 13 -36.85 10.74 15.29
N GLU A 14 -37.09 12.01 14.95
CA GLU A 14 -36.05 12.90 14.45
C GLU A 14 -34.94 13.14 15.47
N ASN A 15 -35.26 13.31 16.73
CA ASN A 15 -34.28 13.49 17.80
C ASN A 15 -33.47 12.20 18.06
N VAL A 16 -34.10 11.03 18.03
CA VAL A 16 -33.41 9.75 18.17
C VAL A 16 -32.42 9.55 17.03
N ILE A 17 -32.83 9.85 15.78
CA ILE A 17 -31.95 9.74 14.62
C ILE A 17 -30.74 10.68 14.73
N ASN A 18 -30.95 11.91 15.20
CA ASN A 18 -29.83 12.86 15.35
C ASN A 18 -28.87 12.44 16.46
N VAL A 19 -29.38 12.01 17.62
CA VAL A 19 -28.54 11.48 18.71
C VAL A 19 -27.75 10.25 18.27
N LEU A 20 -28.37 9.34 17.49
CA LEU A 20 -27.70 8.18 16.96
C LEU A 20 -26.61 8.57 15.94
N LYS A 21 -26.88 9.51 15.04
CA LYS A 21 -25.89 10.03 14.08
C LYS A 21 -24.68 10.63 14.80
N GLU A 22 -24.90 11.44 15.83
CA GLU A 22 -23.81 12.03 16.62
C GLU A 22 -23.03 10.95 17.39
N ALA A 23 -23.72 9.96 17.97
CA ALA A 23 -23.09 8.86 18.67
C ALA A 23 -22.22 8.02 17.72
N PHE A 24 -22.75 7.67 16.54
CA PHE A 24 -21.98 6.93 15.52
C PHE A 24 -20.81 7.75 14.98
N ALA A 25 -20.99 9.04 14.72
CA ALA A 25 -19.89 9.92 14.29
C ALA A 25 -18.78 9.98 15.35
N LYS A 26 -19.16 10.04 16.63
CA LYS A 26 -18.21 10.05 17.74
C LYS A 26 -17.47 8.71 17.86
N VAL A 27 -18.19 7.59 17.86
CA VAL A 27 -17.59 6.24 17.94
C VAL A 27 -16.64 6.01 16.75
N TYR A 28 -17.04 6.45 15.56
CA TYR A 28 -16.20 6.39 14.37
C TYR A 28 -14.94 7.24 14.51
N ALA A 29 -15.09 8.50 14.97
CA ALA A 29 -13.96 9.41 15.18
C ALA A 29 -13.01 8.93 16.29
N ASP A 30 -13.55 8.37 17.37
CA ASP A 30 -12.77 7.84 18.48
C ASP A 30 -12.06 6.54 18.07
N GLY A 31 -12.74 5.62 17.40
CA GLY A 31 -12.13 4.40 16.86
C GLY A 31 -11.05 4.71 15.80
N TYR A 32 -11.27 5.73 14.97
CA TYR A 32 -10.27 6.22 14.02
C TYR A 32 -9.05 6.82 14.74
N ARG A 33 -9.28 7.65 15.76
CA ARG A 33 -8.22 8.28 16.55
C ARG A 33 -7.39 7.25 17.32
N ASP A 34 -8.04 6.26 17.91
CA ASP A 34 -7.37 5.22 18.68
C ASP A 34 -6.60 4.28 17.76
N GLY A 35 -7.16 3.90 16.61
CA GLY A 35 -6.44 3.16 15.56
C GLY A 35 -5.26 3.96 14.98
N TYR A 36 -5.38 5.29 14.90
CA TYR A 36 -4.28 6.15 14.45
C TYR A 36 -3.16 6.26 15.49
N LYS A 37 -3.49 6.32 16.78
CA LYS A 37 -2.51 6.36 17.88
C LYS A 37 -1.70 5.06 17.99
N GLU A 38 -2.33 3.91 17.77
CA GLU A 38 -1.60 2.64 17.70
C GLU A 38 -0.65 2.56 16.48
N CYS A 39 -0.92 3.34 15.42
CA CYS A 39 -0.05 3.51 14.26
C CYS A 39 1.07 4.53 14.47
N GLU A 40 0.98 5.39 15.48
CA GLU A 40 1.98 6.41 15.84
C GLU A 40 3.14 5.89 16.70
N GLU A 41 3.33 4.56 16.79
CA GLU A 41 4.63 4.08 17.28
C GLU A 41 5.71 4.71 16.43
N ASP A 42 6.57 5.48 17.06
CA ASP A 42 7.66 6.25 16.45
C ASP A 42 8.39 5.39 15.41
N ILE A 43 8.63 5.97 14.24
CA ILE A 43 9.60 5.38 13.30
C ILE A 43 10.90 5.33 14.12
N PRO A 44 11.44 4.13 14.42
CA PRO A 44 12.66 4.06 15.19
C PRO A 44 13.71 4.94 14.53
N ALA A 45 14.36 5.80 15.30
CA ALA A 45 15.45 6.66 14.81
C ALA A 45 16.58 5.87 14.10
N ASN A 46 16.54 4.56 14.22
CA ASN A 46 17.44 3.57 13.61
C ASN A 46 16.97 3.06 12.24
N LEU A 47 15.94 3.66 11.61
CA LEU A 47 15.60 3.34 10.22
C LEU A 47 16.76 3.85 9.34
N SER A 48 17.82 3.05 9.28
CA SER A 48 19.05 3.41 8.57
C SER A 48 18.82 3.28 7.06
N THR A 49 18.31 4.34 6.45
CA THR A 49 18.33 4.48 4.99
C THR A 49 19.76 4.53 4.45
N ASN A 50 20.76 4.71 5.33
CA ASN A 50 22.18 4.82 4.99
C ASN A 50 22.79 3.52 4.43
N GLN A 51 22.14 2.36 4.61
CA GLN A 51 22.59 1.07 4.06
C GLN A 51 21.81 0.67 2.80
N THR A 52 20.86 1.47 2.35
CA THR A 52 20.06 1.14 1.17
C THR A 52 20.91 1.25 -0.10
N VAL A 53 21.10 0.12 -0.76
CA VAL A 53 21.74 0.07 -2.08
C VAL A 53 20.72 0.45 -3.14
N PHE A 54 21.10 1.37 -4.03
CA PHE A 54 20.26 1.80 -5.14
C PHE A 54 20.80 1.26 -6.46
N VAL A 55 19.90 0.82 -7.31
CA VAL A 55 20.17 0.26 -8.64
C VAL A 55 19.82 1.30 -9.70
N ASP A 56 20.74 1.54 -10.59
CA ASP A 56 20.52 2.33 -11.80
C ASP A 56 20.04 1.41 -12.93
N LEU A 57 18.79 1.47 -13.25
CA LEU A 57 18.17 0.70 -14.33
C LEU A 57 18.33 1.38 -15.70
N GLY A 58 18.86 2.61 -15.75
CA GLY A 58 18.91 3.41 -16.97
C GLY A 58 17.56 3.97 -17.38
N LEU A 59 16.70 4.29 -16.41
CA LEU A 59 15.40 4.91 -16.67
C LEU A 59 15.57 6.34 -17.21
N PRO A 60 14.70 6.81 -18.13
CA PRO A 60 14.74 8.14 -18.71
C PRO A 60 14.76 9.28 -17.68
N SER A 61 13.99 9.16 -16.60
CA SER A 61 13.96 10.13 -15.49
C SER A 61 15.26 10.19 -14.67
N GLY A 62 16.14 9.18 -14.81
CA GLY A 62 17.29 9.00 -13.94
C GLY A 62 16.92 8.47 -12.53
N THR A 63 15.69 8.01 -12.32
CA THR A 63 15.28 7.43 -11.04
C THR A 63 16.07 6.16 -10.74
N LEU A 64 16.65 6.14 -9.55
CA LEU A 64 17.30 4.98 -8.96
C LEU A 64 16.35 4.31 -7.99
N TRP A 65 16.29 2.99 -8.02
CA TRP A 65 15.42 2.19 -7.15
C TRP A 65 16.23 1.42 -6.12
N SER A 66 15.72 1.32 -4.90
CA SER A 66 16.36 0.46 -3.90
C SER A 66 16.41 -0.98 -4.38
N SER A 67 17.54 -1.65 -4.16
CA SER A 67 17.72 -3.05 -4.57
C SER A 67 16.76 -4.00 -3.85
N ASP A 68 16.28 -3.62 -2.67
CA ASP A 68 15.40 -4.40 -1.83
C ASP A 68 14.35 -3.51 -1.15
N TYR A 69 13.37 -4.14 -0.50
CA TYR A 69 12.45 -3.47 0.40
C TYR A 69 13.19 -2.93 1.62
N LEU A 70 12.63 -1.89 2.23
CA LEU A 70 13.14 -1.35 3.48
C LEU A 70 13.19 -2.44 4.55
N LYS A 71 14.34 -2.55 5.23
CA LYS A 71 14.58 -3.52 6.29
C LYS A 71 15.00 -2.84 7.56
N MET A 72 14.62 -3.42 8.68
CA MET A 72 15.14 -3.13 9.99
C MET A 72 15.62 -4.44 10.63
N ASN A 73 16.87 -4.47 11.10
CA ASN A 73 17.48 -5.69 11.64
C ASN A 73 17.33 -6.91 10.69
N ASP A 74 17.59 -6.72 9.40
CA ASP A 74 17.47 -7.71 8.32
C ASP A 74 16.05 -8.25 8.07
N LYS A 75 15.05 -7.69 8.72
CA LYS A 75 13.64 -8.03 8.48
C LYS A 75 12.96 -6.95 7.66
N ARG A 76 12.13 -7.39 6.70
CA ARG A 76 11.30 -6.49 5.88
C ARG A 76 10.33 -5.74 6.78
N GLU A 77 10.31 -4.42 6.62
CA GLU A 77 9.41 -3.54 7.35
C GLU A 77 8.09 -3.36 6.61
N TYR A 78 7.01 -3.36 7.39
CA TYR A 78 5.66 -3.08 6.93
C TYR A 78 5.16 -1.82 7.63
N LEU A 79 4.97 -0.76 6.88
CA LEU A 79 4.59 0.55 7.40
C LEU A 79 3.18 0.92 7.00
N PRO A 80 2.42 1.62 7.87
CA PRO A 80 1.20 2.30 7.44
C PRO A 80 1.56 3.41 6.46
N PHE A 81 0.61 3.81 5.61
CA PHE A 81 0.88 4.82 4.58
C PHE A 81 1.41 6.12 5.16
N SER A 82 0.87 6.59 6.28
CA SER A 82 1.30 7.84 6.93
C SER A 82 2.80 7.89 7.26
N LYS A 83 3.40 6.73 7.60
CA LYS A 83 4.84 6.62 7.83
C LYS A 83 5.61 6.43 6.52
N ALA A 84 5.08 5.64 5.60
CA ALA A 84 5.71 5.40 4.31
C ALA A 84 5.83 6.69 3.46
N ASP A 85 4.81 7.55 3.49
CA ASP A 85 4.76 8.80 2.73
C ASP A 85 5.83 9.81 3.16
N SER A 86 6.28 9.76 4.41
CA SER A 86 7.41 10.58 4.88
C SER A 86 8.77 10.14 4.30
N LEU A 87 8.83 8.97 3.69
CA LEU A 87 10.02 8.42 3.05
C LEU A 87 10.02 8.73 1.53
N SER A 88 11.16 8.50 0.91
CA SER A 88 11.28 8.64 -0.56
C SER A 88 10.72 7.39 -1.27
N ILE A 89 9.42 7.14 -1.12
CA ILE A 89 8.73 6.07 -1.87
C ILE A 89 8.44 6.54 -3.30
N PRO A 90 8.29 5.62 -4.28
CA PRO A 90 8.03 5.99 -5.65
C PRO A 90 6.67 6.66 -5.83
N THR A 91 6.57 7.54 -6.79
CA THR A 91 5.30 8.05 -7.31
C THR A 91 4.70 7.07 -8.31
N GLU A 92 3.42 7.26 -8.65
CA GLU A 92 2.76 6.48 -9.70
C GLU A 92 3.47 6.65 -11.06
N ASP A 93 3.89 7.87 -11.40
CA ASP A 93 4.63 8.12 -12.64
C ASP A 93 5.97 7.36 -12.69
N GLN A 94 6.71 7.31 -11.58
CA GLN A 94 7.95 6.54 -11.48
C GLN A 94 7.72 5.05 -11.58
N TRP A 95 6.59 4.57 -11.05
CA TRP A 95 6.18 3.18 -11.20
C TRP A 95 5.82 2.85 -12.64
N ASN A 96 5.00 3.70 -13.29
CA ASN A 96 4.61 3.52 -14.69
C ASN A 96 5.83 3.57 -15.62
N GLU A 97 6.77 4.49 -15.39
CA GLU A 97 8.04 4.53 -16.13
C GLU A 97 8.82 3.21 -16.01
N LEU A 98 8.90 2.65 -14.79
CA LEU A 98 9.55 1.35 -14.57
C LEU A 98 8.85 0.24 -15.35
N VAL A 99 7.52 0.20 -15.31
CA VAL A 99 6.71 -0.82 -16.00
C VAL A 99 6.90 -0.74 -17.51
N ASP A 100 6.86 0.46 -18.07
CA ASP A 100 6.91 0.69 -19.52
C ASP A 100 8.31 0.53 -20.10
N THR A 101 9.34 0.85 -19.32
CA THR A 101 10.73 0.89 -19.79
C THR A 101 11.46 -0.44 -19.64
N CYS A 102 11.14 -1.20 -18.59
CA CYS A 102 11.86 -2.43 -18.26
C CYS A 102 11.23 -3.67 -18.91
N LYS A 103 12.08 -4.68 -19.13
CA LYS A 103 11.61 -6.02 -19.52
C LYS A 103 11.28 -6.83 -18.27
N TRP A 104 10.08 -7.39 -18.23
CA TRP A 104 9.59 -8.12 -17.08
C TRP A 104 9.64 -9.63 -17.28
N GLU A 105 10.05 -10.31 -16.23
CA GLU A 105 10.04 -11.76 -16.09
C GLU A 105 9.29 -12.10 -14.80
N PHE A 106 8.37 -13.06 -14.86
CA PHE A 106 7.58 -13.48 -13.72
C PHE A 106 7.81 -14.96 -13.47
N ASP A 107 8.22 -15.30 -12.27
CA ASP A 107 8.32 -16.67 -11.79
C ASP A 107 7.01 -17.01 -11.05
N ILE A 108 6.28 -17.96 -11.60
CA ILE A 108 4.98 -18.38 -11.12
C ILE A 108 5.08 -19.84 -10.69
N ASP A 109 4.94 -20.09 -9.40
CA ASP A 109 4.83 -21.43 -8.83
C ASP A 109 3.36 -21.86 -8.80
N ASN A 110 3.08 -23.05 -9.31
CA ASN A 110 1.73 -23.57 -9.45
C ASN A 110 0.80 -22.65 -10.29
N ALA A 111 -0.50 -22.93 -10.31
CA ALA A 111 -1.44 -22.21 -11.16
C ALA A 111 -1.84 -20.83 -10.62
N TYR A 112 -1.40 -20.45 -9.41
CA TYR A 112 -2.01 -19.35 -8.66
C TYR A 112 -1.03 -18.40 -7.99
N ASP A 113 0.21 -18.81 -7.72
CA ASP A 113 1.13 -18.02 -6.88
C ASP A 113 2.21 -17.33 -7.70
N LEU A 114 2.34 -16.01 -7.54
CA LEU A 114 3.48 -15.26 -8.03
C LEU A 114 4.63 -15.42 -7.03
N CYS A 115 5.70 -16.11 -7.42
CA CYS A 115 6.87 -16.28 -6.57
C CYS A 115 7.77 -15.07 -6.56
N GLU A 116 8.09 -14.57 -7.75
CA GLU A 116 8.98 -13.44 -7.95
C GLU A 116 8.62 -12.71 -9.26
N ALA A 117 8.69 -11.40 -9.24
CA ALA A 117 8.75 -10.60 -10.46
C ALA A 117 10.15 -9.98 -10.57
N ARG A 118 10.71 -10.00 -11.76
CA ARG A 118 11.99 -9.38 -12.06
C ARG A 118 11.85 -8.42 -13.22
N CYS A 119 12.40 -7.22 -13.09
CA CYS A 119 12.51 -6.31 -14.21
C CYS A 119 13.99 -6.06 -14.55
N VAL A 120 14.28 -5.94 -15.84
CA VAL A 120 15.60 -5.63 -16.38
C VAL A 120 15.52 -4.33 -17.13
N GLY A 121 16.24 -3.33 -16.65
CA GLY A 121 16.25 -2.00 -17.24
C GLY A 121 17.19 -1.88 -18.46
N PRO A 122 17.14 -0.74 -19.17
CA PRO A 122 18.02 -0.46 -20.32
C PRO A 122 19.51 -0.53 -20.01
N SER A 123 19.94 -0.27 -18.79
CA SER A 123 21.32 -0.41 -18.35
C SER A 123 21.82 -1.86 -18.28
N GLY A 124 20.91 -2.84 -18.36
CA GLY A 124 21.17 -4.25 -18.09
C GLY A 124 21.08 -4.64 -16.62
N ASN A 125 20.97 -3.70 -15.71
CA ASN A 125 20.74 -3.98 -14.31
C ASN A 125 19.28 -4.42 -14.07
N SER A 126 19.05 -5.12 -12.97
CA SER A 126 17.72 -5.68 -12.68
C SER A 126 17.31 -5.47 -11.23
N LEU A 127 16.01 -5.46 -11.01
CA LEU A 127 15.38 -5.52 -9.70
C LEU A 127 14.54 -6.77 -9.56
N LYS A 128 14.44 -7.25 -8.34
CA LYS A 128 13.56 -8.33 -7.93
C LYS A 128 12.46 -7.82 -7.02
N PHE A 129 11.27 -8.35 -7.22
CA PHE A 129 10.10 -8.09 -6.40
C PHE A 129 9.60 -9.44 -5.87
N GLU A 130 10.04 -9.76 -4.67
CA GLU A 130 9.61 -10.97 -3.98
C GLU A 130 8.22 -10.78 -3.37
N ARG A 131 7.50 -11.88 -3.18
CA ARG A 131 6.24 -11.90 -2.44
C ARG A 131 6.36 -11.17 -1.12
N THR A 132 5.35 -10.38 -0.80
CA THR A 132 5.35 -9.60 0.43
C THR A 132 4.13 -9.87 1.29
N GLY A 133 2.99 -10.10 0.67
CA GLY A 133 1.71 -9.99 1.34
C GLY A 133 1.43 -8.57 1.82
N LYS A 134 0.30 -8.41 2.49
CA LYS A 134 -0.10 -7.18 3.19
C LYS A 134 -0.44 -7.51 4.64
N LYS A 135 -0.15 -6.59 5.55
CA LYS A 135 -0.51 -6.72 6.96
C LYS A 135 -1.73 -5.85 7.27
N ASN A 136 -2.74 -6.45 7.88
CA ASN A 136 -3.72 -5.71 8.64
C ASN A 136 -3.23 -5.56 10.10
N ILE A 137 -4.07 -5.08 11.01
CA ILE A 137 -3.71 -4.81 12.41
C ILE A 137 -3.08 -6.04 13.11
N SER A 138 -3.46 -7.25 12.77
CA SER A 138 -3.10 -8.47 13.53
C SER A 138 -2.47 -9.60 12.70
N SER A 139 -2.57 -9.59 11.39
CA SER A 139 -2.14 -10.72 10.56
C SER A 139 -1.55 -10.32 9.22
N LEU A 140 -0.62 -11.13 8.71
CA LEU A 140 -0.18 -11.11 7.33
C LEU A 140 -1.21 -11.86 6.49
N SER A 141 -1.57 -11.32 5.33
CA SER A 141 -2.49 -11.92 4.36
C SER A 141 -1.96 -11.78 2.94
N GLU A 142 -2.51 -12.58 2.02
CA GLU A 142 -2.15 -12.57 0.60
C GLU A 142 -0.63 -12.69 0.39
N GLU A 143 0.00 -13.61 1.13
CA GLU A 143 1.46 -13.80 1.17
C GLU A 143 2.07 -14.24 -0.16
N TRP A 144 1.24 -14.67 -1.12
CA TRP A 144 1.61 -15.08 -2.48
C TRP A 144 1.63 -13.94 -3.49
N GLU A 145 1.41 -12.68 -3.05
CA GLU A 145 1.34 -11.50 -3.88
C GLU A 145 2.37 -10.46 -3.47
N VAL A 146 2.66 -9.52 -4.36
CA VAL A 146 3.60 -8.43 -4.11
C VAL A 146 2.82 -7.16 -3.88
N PHE A 147 3.09 -6.48 -2.76
CA PHE A 147 2.53 -5.18 -2.43
C PHE A 147 3.64 -4.23 -2.00
N PHE A 148 3.51 -2.96 -2.31
CA PHE A 148 4.26 -1.87 -1.68
C PHE A 148 3.61 -0.52 -1.93
N TRP A 149 3.80 0.41 -0.98
CA TRP A 149 3.26 1.75 -1.10
C TRP A 149 3.92 2.56 -2.22
N ILE A 150 3.09 3.37 -2.90
CA ILE A 150 3.53 4.47 -3.76
C ILE A 150 2.92 5.79 -3.26
N LYS A 151 3.59 6.91 -3.57
CA LYS A 151 3.04 8.23 -3.24
C LYS A 151 1.73 8.44 -3.96
N ASP A 152 0.77 8.90 -3.19
CA ASP A 152 -0.57 9.18 -3.67
C ASP A 152 -0.78 10.70 -3.74
N ALA A 153 -1.37 11.15 -4.82
CA ALA A 153 -1.85 12.53 -4.95
C ALA A 153 -3.30 12.70 -4.47
N GLN A 154 -3.96 11.61 -4.06
CA GLN A 154 -5.37 11.64 -3.67
C GLN A 154 -5.54 11.90 -2.17
N GLU A 155 -6.50 12.77 -1.86
CA GLU A 155 -7.00 12.92 -0.49
C GLU A 155 -7.99 11.79 -0.18
N GLY A 156 -7.95 11.25 1.03
CA GLY A 156 -8.91 10.24 1.47
C GLY A 156 -8.29 9.10 2.27
N PHE A 157 -9.13 8.11 2.58
CA PHE A 157 -8.75 6.95 3.40
C PHE A 157 -8.09 5.82 2.61
N GLU A 158 -8.30 5.80 1.30
CA GLU A 158 -7.69 4.84 0.41
C GLU A 158 -6.43 5.44 -0.19
N LYS A 159 -5.37 4.68 -0.24
CA LYS A 159 -4.04 5.08 -0.69
C LYS A 159 -3.50 4.10 -1.72
N ASN A 160 -2.83 4.63 -2.72
CA ASN A 160 -2.32 3.84 -3.82
C ASN A 160 -1.14 2.97 -3.42
N ALA A 161 -1.17 1.75 -3.89
CA ALA A 161 -0.07 0.81 -3.76
C ALA A 161 0.09 0.01 -5.06
N VAL A 162 1.29 -0.46 -5.31
CA VAL A 162 1.52 -1.46 -6.35
C VAL A 162 1.03 -2.80 -5.85
N HIS A 163 0.32 -3.50 -6.72
CA HIS A 163 -0.15 -4.85 -6.54
C HIS A 163 0.27 -5.70 -7.73
N MET A 164 1.02 -6.77 -7.46
CA MET A 164 1.38 -7.75 -8.47
C MET A 164 0.85 -9.12 -8.06
N TYR A 165 0.15 -9.77 -8.95
CA TYR A 165 -0.48 -11.05 -8.70
C TYR A 165 -0.59 -11.89 -9.98
N ASN A 166 -0.87 -13.16 -9.81
CA ASN A 166 -1.16 -14.04 -10.92
C ASN A 166 -2.67 -14.00 -11.23
N GLY A 167 -3.03 -13.47 -12.37
CA GLY A 167 -4.43 -13.32 -12.80
C GLY A 167 -5.18 -14.63 -13.16
N GLY A 168 -4.68 -15.78 -12.75
CA GLY A 168 -5.44 -17.04 -12.72
C GLY A 168 -5.75 -17.72 -14.04
N LYS A 169 -5.09 -17.39 -15.16
CA LYS A 169 -5.26 -18.10 -16.43
C LYS A 169 -3.96 -18.75 -16.92
N LYS A 170 -4.03 -20.05 -17.15
CA LYS A 170 -2.97 -20.98 -17.59
C LYS A 170 -2.24 -20.59 -18.89
N ILE A 171 -1.42 -19.57 -18.88
CA ILE A 171 -0.50 -19.34 -20.00
C ILE A 171 0.82 -18.87 -19.44
N LYS A 172 1.90 -19.60 -19.70
CA LYS A 172 3.28 -19.27 -19.34
C LYS A 172 3.54 -17.76 -19.50
N ASN A 173 3.93 -17.12 -18.42
CA ASN A 173 4.44 -15.75 -18.31
C ASN A 173 3.55 -14.59 -18.80
N LYS A 174 2.28 -14.82 -19.16
CA LYS A 174 1.40 -13.76 -19.69
C LYS A 174 0.29 -13.32 -18.73
N ASN A 175 0.23 -13.87 -17.54
CA ASN A 175 -0.88 -13.65 -16.63
C ASN A 175 -0.53 -12.93 -15.33
N ALA A 176 0.73 -12.71 -15.06
CA ALA A 176 1.11 -11.85 -13.97
C ALA A 176 0.70 -10.40 -14.33
N ARG A 177 -0.05 -9.77 -13.45
CA ARG A 177 -0.50 -8.41 -13.59
C ARG A 177 0.27 -7.53 -12.62
N THR A 178 0.60 -6.36 -13.09
CA THR A 178 1.07 -5.27 -12.24
C THR A 178 0.06 -4.16 -12.38
N GLU A 179 -0.54 -3.75 -11.29
CA GLU A 179 -1.50 -2.64 -11.31
C GLU A 179 -1.29 -1.75 -10.09
N THR A 180 -1.78 -0.54 -10.18
CA THR A 180 -1.96 0.34 -9.04
C THR A 180 -3.34 0.08 -8.48
N ASP A 181 -3.43 -0.25 -7.21
CA ASP A 181 -4.68 -0.53 -6.52
C ASP A 181 -4.80 0.33 -5.27
N SER A 182 -6.01 0.55 -4.83
CA SER A 182 -6.31 1.39 -3.66
C SER A 182 -6.50 0.54 -2.41
N PHE A 183 -5.77 0.87 -1.37
CA PHE A 183 -5.83 0.18 -0.09
C PHE A 183 -6.17 1.14 1.04
N PHE A 184 -6.94 0.63 2.00
CA PHE A 184 -7.20 1.37 3.22
C PHE A 184 -5.89 1.74 3.92
N SER A 185 -5.75 3.01 4.32
CA SER A 185 -4.51 3.57 4.89
C SER A 185 -4.04 2.88 6.17
N GLY A 186 -4.92 2.14 6.85
CA GLY A 186 -4.60 1.33 8.02
C GLY A 186 -3.85 0.01 7.73
N TYR A 187 -3.78 -0.42 6.45
CA TYR A 187 -2.90 -1.51 6.09
C TYR A 187 -1.44 -1.11 6.27
N LYS A 188 -0.60 -2.09 6.61
CA LYS A 188 0.85 -1.94 6.62
C LYS A 188 1.41 -2.71 5.43
N LEU A 189 2.03 -1.99 4.50
CA LEU A 189 2.70 -2.59 3.33
C LEU A 189 4.20 -2.36 3.40
N PRO A 190 4.97 -3.19 2.68
CA PRO A 190 6.40 -2.95 2.51
C PRO A 190 6.66 -1.63 1.78
N VAL A 191 7.89 -1.16 1.91
CA VAL A 191 8.34 0.08 1.32
C VAL A 191 9.54 -0.18 0.41
N ARG A 192 9.49 0.33 -0.81
CA ARG A 192 10.64 0.51 -1.68
C ARG A 192 11.00 1.97 -1.78
N LEU A 193 12.29 2.25 -1.76
CA LEU A 193 12.76 3.63 -1.84
C LEU A 193 13.23 3.96 -3.26
N VAL A 194 13.09 5.22 -3.61
CA VAL A 194 13.65 5.80 -4.83
C VAL A 194 14.47 7.03 -4.52
N ARG A 195 15.37 7.39 -5.43
CA ARG A 195 16.06 8.70 -5.42
C ARG A 195 16.38 9.11 -6.86
N THR A 196 16.53 10.39 -7.09
CA THR A 196 17.06 10.91 -8.36
C THR A 196 18.58 10.87 -8.35
N LYS A 197 19.19 10.69 -9.50
CA LYS A 197 20.65 10.83 -9.69
C LYS A 197 21.13 12.23 -9.34
#